data_6dd0b972886a96b9b4c2cb1ec80c4653
#
_entry.id   6dd0b972886a96b9b4c2cb1ec80c4653
#
_cell.length_a   1.000
_cell.length_b   1.000
_cell.length_c   1.000
_cell.angle_alpha   90.00
_cell.angle_beta   90.00
_cell.angle_gamma   90.00
#
_symmetry.space_group_name_H-M   'P 1'
#
loop_
_entity.id
_entity.type
_entity.pdbx_description
1 polymer ?
#
loop_
_entity_poly.entity_id
_entity_poly.type
_entity_poly.pdbx_seq_one_letter_code
_entity_poly.pdbx_strand_id
1 'polypeptide(L)'
;MSFFSFLQPDKSFKLFKKLKQFKRPIKNRKAEGYISVCIITVAVCMLLSLTLSFISAVTAVNASRRQVRAALDGFVTGQSIEIYNGVKSYSELVSGLDSEGFTQALCDYAGLQNNGDTLTGAGYEIKNMTFEFRETDRLNYIVKYTLKTPVSLGNINITYAEVPIKVTGVFYYKF
;
A
#
# COMPACT_ATOMS: atom_id res chain seq x y z
N MET A 1 -16.66 9.95 5.07
CA MET A 1 -15.26 10.31 5.28
C MET A 1 -14.68 10.64 3.92
N SER A 2 -14.35 11.89 3.73
CA SER A 2 -14.15 12.55 2.43
C SER A 2 -12.76 12.27 1.86
N PHE A 3 -12.70 11.63 0.68
CA PHE A 3 -11.48 11.22 -0.04
C PHE A 3 -10.89 12.35 -0.93
N PHE A 4 -11.39 13.58 -0.82
CA PHE A 4 -11.15 14.65 -1.83
C PHE A 4 -10.19 15.77 -1.42
N SER A 5 -9.50 15.71 -0.28
CA SER A 5 -8.72 16.88 0.18
C SER A 5 -7.21 16.86 -0.12
N PHE A 6 -6.71 16.02 -1.04
CA PHE A 6 -5.26 15.91 -1.26
C PHE A 6 -4.77 16.29 -2.67
N LEU A 7 -5.53 17.01 -3.45
CA LEU A 7 -5.07 17.57 -4.70
C LEU A 7 -4.66 19.04 -4.49
N GLN A 8 -3.38 19.29 -4.20
CA GLN A 8 -2.82 20.63 -4.32
C GLN A 8 -2.69 21.03 -5.80
N PRO A 9 -3.38 22.10 -6.25
CA PRO A 9 -3.53 22.39 -7.69
C PRO A 9 -2.49 23.36 -8.26
N ASP A 10 -1.22 23.38 -7.81
CA ASP A 10 -0.37 24.53 -8.16
C ASP A 10 0.69 24.31 -9.27
N LYS A 11 0.95 23.09 -9.72
CA LYS A 11 1.91 22.88 -10.83
C LYS A 11 1.29 22.47 -12.16
N SER A 12 0.13 21.86 -12.18
CA SER A 12 -0.54 21.41 -13.41
C SER A 12 -1.20 22.55 -14.18
N PHE A 13 -1.61 23.63 -13.51
CA PHE A 13 -2.29 24.76 -14.12
C PHE A 13 -1.36 25.62 -15.03
N LYS A 14 -0.05 25.63 -14.76
CA LYS A 14 0.93 26.34 -15.60
C LYS A 14 1.21 25.61 -16.92
N LEU A 15 1.08 24.31 -16.97
CA LEU A 15 1.22 23.51 -18.19
C LEU A 15 0.06 23.74 -19.16
N PHE A 16 -1.17 23.84 -18.65
CA PHE A 16 -2.35 24.14 -19.48
C PHE A 16 -2.35 25.54 -20.10
N LYS A 17 -1.71 26.53 -19.45
CA LYS A 17 -1.58 27.88 -20.02
C LYS A 17 -0.61 27.93 -21.21
N LYS A 18 0.44 27.09 -21.23
CA LYS A 18 1.38 26.99 -22.36
C LYS A 18 0.78 26.31 -23.61
N LEU A 19 -0.19 25.42 -23.42
CA LEU A 19 -0.89 24.74 -24.53
C LEU A 19 -1.83 25.69 -25.32
N LYS A 20 -2.27 26.78 -24.70
CA LYS A 20 -3.13 27.77 -25.38
C LYS A 20 -2.39 28.62 -26.43
N GLN A 21 -1.04 28.61 -26.44
CA GLN A 21 -0.23 29.39 -27.41
C GLN A 21 -0.01 28.68 -28.76
N PHE A 22 -0.44 27.43 -28.93
CA PHE A 22 -0.32 26.67 -30.18
C PHE A 22 -1.48 26.90 -31.18
N LYS A 23 -2.33 27.91 -30.99
CA LYS A 23 -3.33 28.31 -32.00
C LYS A 23 -2.70 29.14 -33.14
N ARG A 24 -1.82 28.55 -33.94
CA ARG A 24 -1.60 29.03 -35.30
C ARG A 24 -2.52 28.23 -36.24
N PRO A 25 -3.36 28.84 -37.04
CA PRO A 25 -4.22 28.14 -38.00
C PRO A 25 -3.34 27.49 -39.06
N ILE A 26 -3.12 26.16 -38.93
CA ILE A 26 -2.50 25.37 -39.99
C ILE A 26 -3.57 25.22 -41.05
N LYS A 27 -3.47 26.00 -42.13
CA LYS A 27 -4.41 26.12 -43.26
C LYS A 27 -4.44 24.88 -44.17
N ASN A 28 -3.96 23.73 -43.72
CA ASN A 28 -3.91 22.49 -44.48
C ASN A 28 -4.82 21.44 -43.84
N ARG A 29 -6.03 21.24 -44.38
CA ARG A 29 -7.05 20.30 -43.86
C ARG A 29 -6.53 18.85 -43.67
N LYS A 30 -5.54 18.42 -44.44
CA LYS A 30 -4.89 17.12 -44.30
C LYS A 30 -4.00 17.05 -43.05
N ALA A 31 -3.31 18.14 -42.71
CA ALA A 31 -2.44 18.20 -41.52
C ALA A 31 -3.24 18.29 -40.22
N GLU A 32 -4.41 18.93 -40.22
CA GLU A 32 -5.30 18.96 -39.03
C GLU A 32 -5.77 17.55 -38.60
N GLY A 33 -6.06 16.67 -39.56
CA GLY A 33 -6.45 15.29 -39.28
C GLY A 33 -5.34 14.51 -38.54
N TYR A 34 -4.10 14.59 -39.00
CA TYR A 34 -2.97 13.90 -38.35
C TYR A 34 -2.66 14.45 -36.96
N ILE A 35 -2.72 15.75 -36.76
CA ILE A 35 -2.50 16.38 -35.44
C ILE A 35 -3.58 15.93 -34.46
N SER A 36 -4.84 15.90 -34.90
CA SER A 36 -5.95 15.44 -34.07
C SER A 36 -5.80 13.98 -33.64
N VAL A 37 -5.41 13.10 -34.58
CA VAL A 37 -5.15 11.68 -34.29
C VAL A 37 -4.00 11.54 -33.28
N CYS A 38 -2.88 12.28 -33.47
CA CYS A 38 -1.77 12.24 -32.52
C CYS A 38 -2.19 12.69 -31.11
N ILE A 39 -2.98 13.75 -30.99
CA ILE A 39 -3.47 14.24 -29.70
C ILE A 39 -4.36 13.19 -29.01
N ILE A 40 -5.28 12.58 -29.77
CA ILE A 40 -6.16 11.54 -29.25
C ILE A 40 -5.35 10.33 -28.80
N THR A 41 -4.37 9.89 -29.61
CA THR A 41 -3.51 8.74 -29.26
C THR A 41 -2.73 9.00 -27.96
N VAL A 42 -2.14 10.19 -27.81
CA VAL A 42 -1.43 10.56 -26.59
C VAL A 42 -2.38 10.61 -25.40
N ALA A 43 -3.58 11.15 -25.56
CA ALA A 43 -4.58 11.17 -24.49
C ALA A 43 -5.00 9.76 -24.05
N VAL A 44 -5.23 8.87 -25.01
CA VAL A 44 -5.54 7.45 -24.72
C VAL A 44 -4.38 6.75 -24.01
N CYS A 45 -3.14 6.95 -24.46
CA CYS A 45 -1.97 6.39 -23.80
C CYS A 45 -1.80 6.91 -22.36
N MET A 46 -2.08 8.18 -22.11
CA MET A 46 -2.05 8.75 -20.75
C MET A 46 -3.13 8.11 -19.85
N LEU A 47 -4.36 7.95 -20.36
CA LEU A 47 -5.43 7.31 -19.60
C LEU A 47 -5.10 5.84 -19.28
N LEU A 48 -4.58 5.10 -20.25
CA LEU A 48 -4.15 3.71 -20.03
C LEU A 48 -3.03 3.62 -18.99
N SER A 49 -2.07 4.51 -19.03
CA SER A 49 -0.96 4.56 -18.07
C SER A 49 -1.46 4.86 -16.65
N LEU A 50 -2.42 5.78 -16.49
CA LEU A 50 -3.04 6.07 -15.20
C LEU A 50 -3.84 4.89 -14.66
N THR A 51 -4.61 4.21 -15.50
CA THR A 51 -5.37 3.01 -15.08
C THR A 51 -4.45 1.88 -14.65
N LEU A 52 -3.36 1.63 -15.36
CA LEU A 52 -2.36 0.62 -14.99
C LEU A 52 -1.69 0.96 -13.65
N SER A 53 -1.34 2.23 -13.44
CA SER A 53 -0.77 2.68 -12.15
C SER A 53 -1.74 2.50 -11.00
N PHE A 54 -3.02 2.77 -11.20
CA PHE A 54 -4.05 2.54 -10.20
C PHE A 54 -4.20 1.05 -9.87
N ILE A 55 -4.26 0.18 -10.88
CA ILE A 55 -4.33 -1.27 -10.70
C ILE A 55 -3.10 -1.78 -9.93
N SER A 56 -1.91 -1.28 -10.26
CA SER A 56 -0.68 -1.62 -9.55
C SER A 56 -0.75 -1.25 -8.07
N ALA A 57 -1.23 -0.05 -7.74
CA ALA A 57 -1.41 0.39 -6.36
C ALA A 57 -2.41 -0.48 -5.60
N VAL A 58 -3.56 -0.80 -6.19
CA VAL A 58 -4.57 -1.70 -5.58
C VAL A 58 -4.00 -3.10 -5.36
N THR A 59 -3.23 -3.60 -6.32
CA THR A 59 -2.57 -4.91 -6.21
C THR A 59 -1.55 -4.93 -5.08
N ALA A 60 -0.74 -3.88 -4.94
CA ALA A 60 0.21 -3.73 -3.85
C ALA A 60 -0.49 -3.71 -2.47
N VAL A 61 -1.60 -2.99 -2.33
CA VAL A 61 -2.42 -2.98 -1.12
C VAL A 61 -2.94 -4.38 -0.77
N ASN A 62 -3.49 -5.09 -1.75
CA ASN A 62 -4.03 -6.43 -1.54
C ASN A 62 -2.93 -7.45 -1.23
N ALA A 63 -1.79 -7.37 -1.92
CA ALA A 63 -0.63 -8.22 -1.66
C ALA A 63 -0.08 -8.01 -0.25
N SER A 64 0.14 -6.74 0.15
CA SER A 64 0.58 -6.39 1.49
C SER A 64 -0.36 -6.91 2.58
N ARG A 65 -1.68 -6.74 2.42
CA ARG A 65 -2.67 -7.27 3.37
C ARG A 65 -2.57 -8.79 3.54
N ARG A 66 -2.42 -9.51 2.43
CA ARG A 66 -2.31 -10.98 2.45
C ARG A 66 -1.00 -11.41 3.12
N GLN A 67 0.11 -10.75 2.81
CA GLN A 67 1.41 -11.05 3.39
C GLN A 67 1.42 -10.79 4.90
N VAL A 68 0.94 -9.62 5.34
CA VAL A 68 0.84 -9.28 6.76
C VAL A 68 -0.06 -10.27 7.49
N ARG A 69 -1.20 -10.64 6.91
CA ARG A 69 -2.11 -11.62 7.52
C ARG A 69 -1.47 -13.00 7.62
N ALA A 70 -0.84 -13.47 6.57
CA ALA A 70 -0.20 -14.79 6.57
C ALA A 70 1.00 -14.84 7.54
N ALA A 71 1.79 -13.76 7.61
CA ALA A 71 2.87 -13.63 8.59
C ALA A 71 2.33 -13.63 10.02
N LEU A 72 1.21 -12.95 10.28
CA LEU A 72 0.53 -12.95 11.57
C LEU A 72 0.04 -14.34 11.96
N ASP A 73 -0.67 -15.00 11.06
CA ASP A 73 -1.19 -16.35 11.30
C ASP A 73 -0.04 -17.34 11.56
N GLY A 74 1.06 -17.23 10.81
CA GLY A 74 2.28 -18.02 11.00
C GLY A 74 2.96 -17.73 12.34
N PHE A 75 3.12 -16.45 12.70
CA PHE A 75 3.74 -16.04 13.95
C PHE A 75 2.94 -16.51 15.16
N VAL A 76 1.62 -16.26 15.20
CA VAL A 76 0.75 -16.70 16.29
C VAL A 76 0.70 -18.24 16.38
N THR A 77 0.71 -18.92 15.25
CA THR A 77 0.74 -20.40 15.25
C THR A 77 2.09 -20.92 15.78
N GLY A 78 3.20 -20.29 15.40
CA GLY A 78 4.53 -20.64 15.92
C GLY A 78 4.64 -20.45 17.44
N GLN A 79 4.00 -19.43 17.98
CA GLN A 79 3.96 -19.14 19.41
C GLN A 79 2.83 -19.88 20.17
N SER A 80 2.06 -20.73 19.49
CA SER A 80 0.88 -21.38 20.07
C SER A 80 1.17 -22.21 21.32
N ILE A 81 2.36 -22.82 21.42
CA ILE A 81 2.78 -23.62 22.59
C ILE A 81 3.03 -22.70 23.78
N GLU A 82 3.68 -21.57 23.58
CA GLU A 82 3.95 -20.58 24.64
C GLU A 82 2.66 -19.91 25.09
N ILE A 83 1.79 -19.56 24.17
CA ILE A 83 0.45 -19.03 24.45
C ILE A 83 -0.35 -20.05 25.28
N TYR A 84 -0.35 -21.33 24.91
CA TYR A 84 -1.04 -22.38 25.65
C TYR A 84 -0.49 -22.54 27.06
N ASN A 85 0.82 -22.54 27.22
CA ASN A 85 1.46 -22.65 28.53
C ASN A 85 1.17 -21.40 29.40
N GLY A 86 1.15 -20.22 28.81
CA GLY A 86 0.76 -18.99 29.50
C GLY A 86 -0.67 -19.03 30.02
N VAL A 87 -1.64 -19.43 29.19
CA VAL A 87 -3.06 -19.62 29.62
C VAL A 87 -3.18 -20.63 30.78
N LYS A 88 -2.47 -21.74 30.68
CA LYS A 88 -2.51 -22.78 31.70
C LYS A 88 -1.92 -22.37 33.05
N SER A 89 -0.90 -21.47 33.00
CA SER A 89 -0.24 -20.99 34.22
C SER A 89 -0.87 -19.73 34.80
N TYR A 90 -1.97 -19.22 34.21
CA TYR A 90 -2.59 -17.93 34.59
C TYR A 90 -1.61 -16.75 34.54
N SER A 91 -0.52 -16.86 33.78
CA SER A 91 0.41 -15.80 33.56
C SER A 91 -0.04 -14.93 32.36
N GLU A 92 0.38 -13.69 32.34
CA GLU A 92 0.04 -12.78 31.23
C GLU A 92 0.46 -13.38 29.89
N LEU A 93 -0.49 -13.67 29.03
CA LEU A 93 -0.33 -14.26 27.69
C LEU A 93 0.54 -13.44 26.74
N VAL A 94 0.72 -12.16 27.06
CA VAL A 94 1.27 -11.16 26.16
C VAL A 94 2.81 -11.11 26.16
N SER A 95 3.47 -11.75 27.15
CA SER A 95 4.93 -11.63 27.32
C SER A 95 5.78 -12.25 26.18
N GLY A 96 5.21 -13.19 25.39
CA GLY A 96 5.91 -13.81 24.26
C GLY A 96 5.54 -13.24 22.89
N LEU A 97 4.53 -12.37 22.84
CA LEU A 97 4.04 -11.78 21.59
C LEU A 97 4.56 -10.35 21.45
N ASP A 98 5.83 -10.19 21.15
CA ASP A 98 6.44 -8.89 20.98
C ASP A 98 6.33 -8.37 19.53
N SER A 99 6.43 -7.05 19.40
CA SER A 99 6.36 -6.39 18.09
C SER A 99 7.61 -6.62 17.25
N GLU A 100 8.75 -6.88 17.88
CA GLU A 100 10.02 -7.11 17.18
C GLU A 100 10.02 -8.49 16.53
N GLY A 101 9.64 -9.54 17.27
CA GLY A 101 9.52 -10.89 16.74
C GLY A 101 8.52 -10.98 15.61
N PHE A 102 7.39 -10.27 15.71
CA PHE A 102 6.45 -10.17 14.58
C PHE A 102 7.05 -9.46 13.37
N THR A 103 7.74 -8.35 13.59
CA THR A 103 8.40 -7.60 12.49
C THR A 103 9.44 -8.47 11.78
N GLN A 104 10.23 -9.23 12.53
CA GLN A 104 11.19 -10.17 11.97
C GLN A 104 10.49 -11.27 11.17
N ALA A 105 9.46 -11.90 11.72
CA ALA A 105 8.67 -12.92 11.03
C ALA A 105 8.02 -12.38 9.74
N LEU A 106 7.56 -11.13 9.74
CA LEU A 106 7.04 -10.47 8.55
C LEU A 106 8.12 -10.23 7.51
N CYS A 107 9.32 -9.80 7.92
CA CYS A 107 10.45 -9.64 7.02
C CYS A 107 10.85 -10.95 6.37
N ASP A 108 10.94 -12.01 7.15
CA ASP A 108 11.33 -13.35 6.66
C ASP A 108 10.26 -13.92 5.71
N TYR A 109 8.98 -13.78 6.07
CA TYR A 109 7.88 -14.30 5.25
C TYR A 109 7.68 -13.52 3.94
N ALA A 110 7.72 -12.20 4.01
CA ALA A 110 7.42 -11.32 2.87
C ALA A 110 8.67 -10.90 2.09
N GLY A 111 9.86 -11.28 2.54
CA GLY A 111 11.12 -10.86 1.94
C GLY A 111 11.35 -9.35 2.03
N LEU A 112 10.89 -8.72 3.12
CA LEU A 112 11.03 -7.29 3.35
C LEU A 112 12.39 -6.99 3.99
N GLN A 113 12.97 -5.86 3.61
CA GLN A 113 14.16 -5.33 4.26
C GLN A 113 13.74 -4.37 5.38
N ASN A 114 14.24 -4.63 6.59
CA ASN A 114 14.02 -3.77 7.73
C ASN A 114 15.05 -2.64 7.73
N ASN A 115 14.58 -1.41 7.55
CA ASN A 115 15.39 -0.19 7.60
C ASN A 115 15.04 0.67 8.85
N GLY A 116 14.79 0.04 9.98
CA GLY A 116 14.36 0.69 11.21
C GLY A 116 12.86 0.97 11.21
N ASP A 117 12.45 2.23 11.02
CA ASP A 117 11.04 2.61 11.06
C ASP A 117 10.24 2.22 9.80
N THR A 118 10.91 1.67 8.78
CA THR A 118 10.28 1.32 7.50
C THR A 118 10.67 -0.08 7.04
N LEU A 119 9.68 -0.82 6.54
CA LEU A 119 9.91 -2.10 5.89
C LEU A 119 9.76 -1.92 4.39
N THR A 120 10.82 -2.19 3.64
CA THR A 120 10.87 -2.00 2.19
C THR A 120 10.73 -3.33 1.47
N GLY A 121 9.77 -3.42 0.57
CA GLY A 121 9.53 -4.56 -0.30
C GLY A 121 9.64 -4.23 -1.78
N ALA A 122 9.36 -5.21 -2.63
CA ALA A 122 9.34 -5.03 -4.07
C ALA A 122 8.16 -4.15 -4.50
N GLY A 123 8.40 -2.84 -4.61
CA GLY A 123 7.42 -1.88 -5.13
C GLY A 123 6.52 -1.20 -4.09
N TYR A 124 6.76 -1.40 -2.80
CA TYR A 124 6.06 -0.68 -1.74
C TYR A 124 6.91 -0.56 -0.46
N GLU A 125 6.54 0.39 0.39
CA GLU A 125 7.12 0.58 1.72
C GLU A 125 6.00 0.52 2.77
N ILE A 126 6.26 -0.14 3.89
CA ILE A 126 5.40 -0.15 5.07
C ILE A 126 5.98 0.80 6.11
N LYS A 127 5.18 1.73 6.61
CA LYS A 127 5.56 2.72 7.62
C LYS A 127 4.61 2.71 8.80
N ASN A 128 5.07 3.23 9.94
CA ASN A 128 4.26 3.43 11.14
C ASN A 128 3.48 2.17 11.54
N MET A 129 4.15 1.03 11.54
CA MET A 129 3.53 -0.22 11.91
C MET A 129 3.30 -0.25 13.41
N THR A 130 2.04 -0.47 13.81
CA THR A 130 1.64 -0.65 15.21
C THR A 130 0.94 -1.97 15.37
N PHE A 131 1.20 -2.64 16.46
CA PHE A 131 0.74 -3.95 16.76
C PHE A 131 0.03 -3.94 18.12
N GLU A 132 -1.23 -4.38 18.16
CA GLU A 132 -2.05 -4.43 19.36
C GLU A 132 -2.62 -5.83 19.51
N PHE A 133 -2.38 -6.43 20.68
CA PHE A 133 -3.09 -7.63 21.12
C PHE A 133 -4.17 -7.25 22.11
N ARG A 134 -5.32 -7.90 22.01
CA ARG A 134 -6.40 -7.79 22.98
C ARG A 134 -6.82 -9.19 23.36
N GLU A 135 -6.65 -9.49 24.62
CA GLU A 135 -7.14 -10.71 25.21
C GLU A 135 -8.55 -10.48 25.75
N THR A 136 -9.45 -11.34 25.31
CA THR A 136 -10.78 -11.53 25.87
C THR A 136 -10.97 -13.06 26.00
N ASP A 137 -12.12 -13.62 25.65
CA ASP A 137 -12.30 -15.06 25.49
C ASP A 137 -11.49 -15.66 24.32
N ARG A 138 -10.82 -14.80 23.56
CA ARG A 138 -10.06 -15.09 22.34
C ARG A 138 -8.91 -14.10 22.23
N LEU A 139 -7.81 -14.52 21.63
CA LEU A 139 -6.73 -13.60 21.29
C LEU A 139 -7.09 -12.84 20.00
N ASN A 140 -7.42 -11.57 20.15
CA ASN A 140 -7.62 -10.67 19.03
C ASN A 140 -6.32 -9.92 18.76
N TYR A 141 -5.90 -9.87 17.51
CA TYR A 141 -4.76 -9.07 17.11
C TYR A 141 -5.14 -8.04 16.04
N ILE A 142 -4.54 -6.86 16.15
CA ILE A 142 -4.78 -5.73 15.27
C ILE A 142 -3.42 -5.18 14.86
N VAL A 143 -3.16 -5.19 13.55
CA VAL A 143 -2.00 -4.53 12.96
C VAL A 143 -2.48 -3.35 12.14
N LYS A 144 -1.92 -2.18 12.43
CA LYS A 144 -2.16 -0.95 11.67
C LYS A 144 -0.84 -0.51 11.06
N TYR A 145 -0.85 -0.12 9.83
CA TYR A 145 0.32 0.41 9.13
C TYR A 145 -0.09 1.31 7.97
N THR A 146 0.85 2.12 7.50
CA THR A 146 0.69 2.94 6.30
C THR A 146 1.51 2.33 5.17
N LEU A 147 0.83 1.93 4.09
CA LEU A 147 1.48 1.46 2.88
C LEU A 147 1.76 2.64 1.97
N LYS A 148 3.02 2.81 1.57
CA LYS A 148 3.45 3.79 0.59
C LYS A 148 3.83 3.07 -0.70
N THR A 149 3.16 3.38 -1.79
CA THR A 149 3.41 2.80 -3.12
C THR A 149 3.64 3.90 -4.16
N PRO A 150 4.62 3.76 -5.06
CA PRO A 150 4.84 4.74 -6.11
C PRO A 150 3.69 4.72 -7.13
N VAL A 151 3.27 5.90 -7.55
CA VAL A 151 2.37 6.09 -8.68
C VAL A 151 3.21 6.62 -9.84
N SER A 152 3.39 5.79 -10.85
CA SER A 152 4.26 6.09 -11.98
C SER A 152 3.47 6.26 -13.28
N LEU A 153 3.92 7.15 -14.14
CA LEU A 153 3.46 7.28 -15.52
C LEU A 153 4.62 6.85 -16.44
N GLY A 154 4.53 5.63 -16.97
CA GLY A 154 5.66 4.98 -17.64
C GLY A 154 6.83 4.79 -16.67
N ASN A 155 8.01 5.30 -17.01
CA ASN A 155 9.22 5.22 -16.17
C ASN A 155 9.40 6.39 -15.19
N ILE A 156 8.44 7.30 -15.11
CA ILE A 156 8.53 8.50 -14.26
C ILE A 156 7.64 8.34 -13.04
N ASN A 157 8.22 8.34 -11.86
CA ASN A 157 7.46 8.40 -10.62
C ASN A 157 6.90 9.82 -10.44
N ILE A 158 5.57 9.94 -10.45
CA ILE A 158 4.90 11.24 -10.30
C ILE A 158 4.70 11.57 -8.83
N THR A 159 4.27 10.59 -8.05
CA THR A 159 3.93 10.76 -6.63
C THR A 159 3.93 9.41 -5.93
N TYR A 160 3.70 9.46 -4.62
CA TYR A 160 3.48 8.25 -3.81
C TYR A 160 2.06 8.29 -3.26
N ALA A 161 1.38 7.15 -3.32
CA ALA A 161 0.11 6.96 -2.65
C ALA A 161 0.37 6.37 -1.26
N GLU A 162 -0.15 7.00 -0.22
CA GLU A 162 -0.11 6.50 1.14
C GLU A 162 -1.49 6.01 1.55
N VAL A 163 -1.59 4.74 1.88
CA VAL A 163 -2.85 4.07 2.21
C VAL A 163 -2.76 3.51 3.62
N PRO A 164 -3.56 4.01 4.58
CA PRO A 164 -3.64 3.41 5.90
C PRO A 164 -4.35 2.07 5.82
N ILE A 165 -3.74 1.04 6.36
CA ILE A 165 -4.25 -0.34 6.35
C ILE A 165 -4.39 -0.83 7.79
N LYS A 166 -5.50 -1.52 8.03
CA LYS A 166 -5.76 -2.23 9.27
C LYS A 166 -6.04 -3.69 8.95
N VAL A 167 -5.26 -4.59 9.55
CA VAL A 167 -5.44 -6.03 9.50
C VAL A 167 -5.87 -6.52 10.87
N THR A 168 -6.93 -7.31 10.93
CA THR A 168 -7.42 -7.90 12.18
C THR A 168 -7.51 -9.41 12.02
N GLY A 169 -7.18 -10.12 13.06
CA GLY A 169 -7.39 -11.57 13.14
C GLY A 169 -7.78 -12.00 14.54
N VAL A 170 -8.20 -13.25 14.64
CA VAL A 170 -8.64 -13.86 15.88
C VAL A 170 -8.06 -15.26 15.98
N PHE A 171 -7.38 -15.53 17.07
CA PHE A 171 -6.92 -16.87 17.40
C PHE A 171 -7.86 -17.50 18.44
N TYR A 172 -8.39 -18.65 18.12
CA TYR A 172 -9.30 -19.39 18.99
C TYR A 172 -8.54 -20.43 19.78
N TYR A 173 -8.63 -20.37 21.10
CA TYR A 173 -8.21 -21.47 21.94
C TYR A 173 -9.26 -22.58 21.81
N LYS A 174 -8.89 -23.72 21.25
CA LYS A 174 -9.68 -24.95 21.40
C LYS A 174 -9.10 -25.74 22.57
N PHE A 175 -9.75 -25.63 23.67
CA PHE A 175 -9.54 -26.55 24.80
C PHE A 175 -10.42 -27.80 24.64
#